data_250649a4b02e52764948ab02cc632671
#
_entry.id   250649a4b02e52764948ab02cc632671
#
_cell.length_a   1.000
_cell.length_b   1.000
_cell.length_c   1.000
_cell.angle_alpha   90.00
_cell.angle_beta   90.00
_cell.angle_gamma   90.00
#
_symmetry.space_group_name_H-M   'P 1'
#
loop_
_entity.id
_entity.type
_entity.pdbx_description
1 polymer ?
#
loop_
_entity_poly.entity_id
_entity_poly.type
_entity_poly.pdbx_seq_one_letter_code
_entity_poly.pdbx_strand_id
1 'polypeptide(L)'
;MSPKWKDNQPLTALTGRCLSEKVSLPLLHHRLFRMAELYPRPFHFVKKKFFGHHLRRQPHPFFKICGEAATTPFEPLCREWYNTFILSCKVIILCMVNIMQNPYRRREVYFLAKGADSPFPENQEKECGICMSIKTRKIGIIGAGNVGSHLALQFAVQGLADEVVFYDTNMDKAIGESLDLLDAVSYQPHHFEAYAGTMDDMKDADILINASGKPRKQGQNRLDMMDGAIATSKEFLPLIQKSGFDGIIISISNPCDIIAEYLQYKLDWPKKKIIGSGTALDSARLQMQLSTQLKVNRRSLTAYLLGEHGDSSMIPWSHVKVAGKPIDELLKEKPDLYHMDSKEEILKKVHEEGNIENAKKGCTEFGVSSATAELVRAIYHDEHKILPCSVYLDGEYGIHDSFASVPVKVGKDGVEDIIELHLTDEENEELQRSIKILKEHFERALTL
;
A
#
# COMPACT_ATOMS: atom_id res chain seq x y z
N MET A 1 13.57 -46.06 -13.98
CA MET A 1 13.13 -46.08 -15.39
C MET A 1 11.88 -45.20 -15.49
N SER A 2 12.04 -43.98 -15.91
CA SER A 2 10.94 -43.01 -16.07
C SER A 2 10.46 -43.07 -17.53
N PRO A 3 9.15 -43.01 -17.80
CA PRO A 3 8.66 -42.99 -19.17
C PRO A 3 8.90 -41.60 -19.79
N LYS A 4 9.54 -41.61 -20.96
CA LYS A 4 9.74 -40.44 -21.82
C LYS A 4 8.38 -40.00 -22.39
N TRP A 5 7.93 -38.80 -22.07
CA TRP A 5 6.87 -38.13 -22.81
C TRP A 5 7.45 -37.57 -24.12
N LYS A 6 7.02 -38.09 -25.24
CA LYS A 6 7.05 -37.45 -26.55
C LYS A 6 5.59 -37.07 -26.84
N ASP A 7 5.32 -35.81 -27.01
CA ASP A 7 4.50 -35.18 -28.03
C ASP A 7 4.16 -33.74 -27.61
N ASN A 8 4.94 -32.79 -28.14
CA ASN A 8 4.61 -31.40 -28.23
C ASN A 8 3.50 -31.20 -29.27
N GLN A 9 2.25 -31.36 -28.89
CA GLN A 9 1.11 -30.82 -29.64
C GLN A 9 0.59 -29.57 -28.92
N PRO A 10 0.45 -28.43 -29.61
CA PRO A 10 -0.04 -27.21 -29.01
C PRO A 10 -1.49 -27.37 -28.55
N LEU A 11 -1.79 -26.80 -27.37
CA LEU A 11 -3.14 -26.81 -26.75
C LEU A 11 -4.28 -26.30 -27.66
N THR A 12 -3.94 -25.56 -28.72
CA THR A 12 -4.86 -25.10 -29.76
C THR A 12 -5.56 -26.22 -30.53
N ALA A 13 -4.92 -27.37 -30.67
CA ALA A 13 -5.54 -28.53 -31.35
C ALA A 13 -6.64 -29.17 -30.49
N LEU A 14 -6.54 -29.10 -29.17
CA LEU A 14 -7.56 -29.62 -28.24
C LEU A 14 -8.79 -28.72 -28.12
N THR A 15 -8.60 -27.40 -28.25
CA THR A 15 -9.72 -26.44 -28.21
C THR A 15 -10.52 -26.42 -29.52
N GLY A 16 -9.84 -26.52 -30.65
CA GLY A 16 -10.51 -26.60 -31.99
C GLY A 16 -11.39 -27.84 -32.14
N ARG A 17 -10.94 -29.01 -31.66
CA ARG A 17 -11.74 -30.23 -31.70
C ARG A 17 -12.95 -30.22 -30.74
N CYS A 18 -12.84 -29.59 -29.58
CA CYS A 18 -13.99 -29.47 -28.66
C CYS A 18 -15.11 -28.54 -29.16
N LEU A 19 -14.82 -27.65 -30.11
CA LEU A 19 -15.81 -26.73 -30.68
C LEU A 19 -16.52 -27.27 -31.93
N SER A 20 -15.97 -28.32 -32.60
CA SER A 20 -16.54 -28.89 -33.83
C SER A 20 -17.35 -30.18 -33.62
N GLU A 21 -17.19 -30.84 -32.49
CA GLU A 21 -18.00 -32.03 -32.18
C GLU A 21 -19.17 -31.65 -31.25
N LYS A 22 -20.35 -32.20 -31.49
CA LYS A 22 -21.50 -32.17 -30.57
C LYS A 22 -21.14 -32.95 -29.30
N VAL A 23 -20.40 -32.33 -28.39
CA VAL A 23 -20.04 -32.95 -27.11
C VAL A 23 -21.28 -32.97 -26.24
N SER A 24 -21.74 -34.12 -25.83
CA SER A 24 -22.88 -34.31 -24.91
C SER A 24 -22.54 -33.70 -23.55
N LEU A 25 -23.49 -33.02 -22.90
CA LEU A 25 -23.37 -32.39 -21.60
C LEU A 25 -22.66 -33.24 -20.51
N PRO A 26 -22.86 -34.57 -20.43
CA PRO A 26 -22.14 -35.45 -19.50
C PRO A 26 -20.64 -35.52 -19.72
N LEU A 27 -20.18 -35.45 -20.97
CA LEU A 27 -18.75 -35.52 -21.29
C LEU A 27 -18.02 -34.19 -20.94
N LEU A 28 -18.67 -33.08 -21.13
CA LEU A 28 -18.16 -31.75 -20.71
C LEU A 28 -18.07 -31.64 -19.19
N HIS A 29 -19.07 -32.15 -18.47
CA HIS A 29 -19.09 -32.20 -17.01
C HIS A 29 -17.94 -33.09 -16.46
N HIS A 30 -17.71 -34.24 -17.04
CA HIS A 30 -16.64 -35.15 -16.59
C HIS A 30 -15.24 -34.56 -16.87
N ARG A 31 -15.05 -33.88 -18.00
CA ARG A 31 -13.77 -33.19 -18.32
C ARG A 31 -13.53 -31.98 -17.43
N LEU A 32 -14.55 -31.18 -17.15
CA LEU A 32 -14.44 -30.06 -16.21
C LEU A 32 -14.14 -30.52 -14.77
N PHE A 33 -14.73 -31.65 -14.38
CA PHE A 33 -14.46 -32.26 -13.07
C PHE A 33 -13.00 -32.75 -12.94
N ARG A 34 -12.46 -33.37 -13.96
CA ARG A 34 -11.03 -33.77 -14.00
C ARG A 34 -10.09 -32.55 -14.01
N MET A 35 -10.43 -31.46 -14.70
CA MET A 35 -9.64 -30.24 -14.66
C MET A 35 -9.66 -29.60 -13.26
N ALA A 36 -10.76 -29.67 -12.53
CA ALA A 36 -10.86 -29.19 -11.15
C ALA A 36 -10.00 -29.99 -10.16
N GLU A 37 -9.73 -31.27 -10.44
CA GLU A 37 -8.82 -32.09 -9.64
C GLU A 37 -7.34 -31.82 -9.92
N LEU A 38 -7.01 -31.45 -11.16
CA LEU A 38 -5.64 -31.11 -11.57
C LEU A 38 -5.19 -29.69 -11.12
N TYR A 39 -6.15 -28.79 -10.91
CA TYR A 39 -5.89 -27.38 -10.52
C TYR A 39 -6.74 -26.94 -9.32
N PRO A 40 -6.40 -27.33 -8.10
CA PRO A 40 -7.29 -27.21 -6.95
C PRO A 40 -7.57 -25.78 -6.49
N ARG A 41 -6.68 -24.81 -6.72
CA ARG A 41 -6.84 -23.45 -6.19
C ARG A 41 -7.88 -22.57 -6.90
N PRO A 42 -7.91 -22.43 -8.24
CA PRO A 42 -8.93 -21.61 -8.90
C PRO A 42 -10.33 -22.24 -8.89
N PHE A 43 -10.43 -23.56 -8.84
CA PHE A 43 -11.71 -24.30 -8.88
C PHE A 43 -12.37 -24.52 -7.50
N HIS A 44 -11.67 -24.23 -6.40
CA HIS A 44 -12.26 -24.40 -5.06
C HIS A 44 -13.42 -23.44 -4.81
N PHE A 45 -13.33 -22.21 -5.34
CA PHE A 45 -14.40 -21.21 -5.25
C PHE A 45 -15.62 -21.60 -6.12
N VAL A 46 -15.38 -22.06 -7.33
CA VAL A 46 -16.43 -22.55 -8.25
C VAL A 46 -17.11 -23.78 -7.66
N LYS A 47 -16.33 -24.72 -7.07
CA LYS A 47 -16.85 -25.92 -6.42
C LYS A 47 -17.76 -25.59 -5.21
N LYS A 48 -17.41 -24.56 -4.43
CA LYS A 48 -18.17 -24.18 -3.24
C LYS A 48 -19.47 -23.40 -3.57
N LYS A 49 -19.51 -22.63 -4.66
CA LYS A 49 -20.66 -21.81 -5.03
C LYS A 49 -21.66 -22.49 -5.98
N PHE A 50 -21.18 -23.35 -6.90
CA PHE A 50 -22.00 -24.06 -7.89
C PHE A 50 -22.32 -25.50 -7.51
N PHE A 51 -21.50 -26.15 -6.67
CA PHE A 51 -21.66 -27.55 -6.28
C PHE A 51 -21.89 -27.76 -4.78
N GLY A 52 -22.19 -26.68 -4.04
CA GLY A 52 -22.49 -26.74 -2.61
C GLY A 52 -23.80 -27.49 -2.33
N HIS A 53 -23.68 -28.56 -1.59
CA HIS A 53 -24.67 -29.31 -0.78
C HIS A 53 -25.90 -29.97 -1.43
N HIS A 54 -26.23 -29.80 -2.73
CA HIS A 54 -27.50 -30.34 -3.24
C HIS A 54 -27.41 -31.41 -4.32
N LEU A 55 -26.22 -31.89 -4.72
CA LEU A 55 -26.07 -32.93 -5.74
C LEU A 55 -25.58 -34.28 -5.20
N ARG A 56 -26.05 -34.64 -3.99
CA ARG A 56 -26.02 -36.05 -3.57
C ARG A 56 -27.41 -36.64 -3.69
N ARG A 57 -27.58 -37.49 -4.74
CA ARG A 57 -28.73 -38.42 -4.94
C ARG A 57 -30.04 -37.69 -5.31
N GLN A 58 -30.18 -37.29 -6.54
CA GLN A 58 -31.29 -37.50 -7.51
C GLN A 58 -31.13 -36.49 -8.66
N PRO A 59 -31.47 -36.79 -9.91
CA PRO A 59 -31.49 -35.80 -10.99
C PRO A 59 -32.54 -34.72 -10.64
N HIS A 60 -32.10 -33.47 -10.65
CA HIS A 60 -32.92 -32.31 -10.35
C HIS A 60 -34.18 -32.30 -11.25
N PRO A 61 -35.40 -32.05 -10.75
CA PRO A 61 -36.65 -32.05 -11.53
C PRO A 61 -36.57 -31.17 -12.80
N PHE A 62 -35.69 -30.16 -12.82
CA PHE A 62 -35.49 -29.29 -13.96
C PHE A 62 -35.01 -29.99 -15.23
N PHE A 63 -34.21 -31.08 -15.10
CA PHE A 63 -33.72 -31.86 -16.24
C PHE A 63 -34.83 -32.78 -16.82
N LYS A 64 -35.81 -33.16 -16.01
CA LYS A 64 -36.97 -33.95 -16.46
C LYS A 64 -37.95 -33.11 -17.28
N ILE A 65 -38.09 -31.80 -16.92
CA ILE A 65 -39.00 -30.87 -17.57
C ILE A 65 -38.52 -30.51 -18.99
N CYS A 66 -37.19 -30.40 -19.21
CA CYS A 66 -36.65 -30.10 -20.55
C CYS A 66 -36.64 -31.29 -21.52
N GLY A 67 -36.72 -32.52 -21.03
CA GLY A 67 -36.79 -33.77 -21.86
C GLY A 67 -38.21 -34.12 -22.32
N GLU A 68 -39.24 -33.69 -21.63
CA GLU A 68 -40.64 -34.03 -21.94
C GLU A 68 -41.45 -32.89 -22.60
N ALA A 69 -40.86 -31.66 -22.70
CA ALA A 69 -41.54 -30.47 -23.21
C ALA A 69 -41.45 -30.26 -24.74
N ALA A 70 -41.17 -31.31 -25.52
CA ALA A 70 -41.07 -31.21 -26.97
C ALA A 70 -42.40 -30.96 -27.73
N THR A 71 -43.48 -30.73 -27.01
CA THR A 71 -44.85 -30.60 -27.62
C THR A 71 -45.69 -29.45 -27.08
N THR A 72 -45.12 -28.44 -26.39
CA THR A 72 -45.92 -27.30 -25.83
C THR A 72 -45.46 -25.94 -26.36
N PRO A 73 -46.34 -24.89 -26.38
CA PRO A 73 -46.08 -23.57 -26.96
C PRO A 73 -45.01 -22.73 -26.19
N PHE A 74 -44.30 -23.31 -25.24
CA PHE A 74 -43.19 -22.67 -24.51
C PHE A 74 -41.79 -22.86 -25.14
N GLU A 75 -41.73 -23.51 -26.31
CA GLU A 75 -40.47 -23.82 -27.03
C GLU A 75 -39.57 -22.61 -27.34
N PRO A 76 -40.08 -21.42 -27.71
CA PRO A 76 -39.20 -20.29 -28.04
C PRO A 76 -38.43 -19.76 -26.83
N LEU A 77 -39.05 -19.62 -25.69
CA LEU A 77 -38.44 -19.07 -24.46
C LEU A 77 -37.38 -20.02 -23.87
N CYS A 78 -37.64 -21.32 -23.87
CA CYS A 78 -36.67 -22.31 -23.42
C CYS A 78 -35.46 -22.42 -24.35
N ARG A 79 -35.64 -22.25 -25.66
CA ARG A 79 -34.57 -22.24 -26.64
C ARG A 79 -33.69 -20.99 -26.55
N GLU A 80 -34.28 -19.85 -26.30
CA GLU A 80 -33.57 -18.60 -26.08
C GLU A 80 -32.76 -18.62 -24.78
N TRP A 81 -33.36 -19.12 -23.69
CA TRP A 81 -32.69 -19.33 -22.42
C TRP A 81 -31.51 -20.32 -22.52
N TYR A 82 -31.69 -21.43 -23.23
CA TYR A 82 -30.66 -22.43 -23.44
C TYR A 82 -29.52 -21.88 -24.29
N ASN A 83 -29.81 -21.13 -25.34
CA ASN A 83 -28.80 -20.49 -26.20
C ASN A 83 -28.04 -19.40 -25.42
N THR A 84 -28.71 -18.59 -24.60
CA THR A 84 -28.10 -17.56 -23.77
C THR A 84 -27.22 -18.18 -22.70
N PHE A 85 -27.66 -19.29 -22.08
CA PHE A 85 -26.86 -20.01 -21.08
C PHE A 85 -25.60 -20.63 -21.70
N ILE A 86 -25.72 -21.25 -22.88
CA ILE A 86 -24.55 -21.79 -23.62
C ILE A 86 -23.61 -20.68 -24.07
N LEU A 87 -24.12 -19.55 -24.52
CA LEU A 87 -23.30 -18.39 -24.90
C LEU A 87 -22.54 -17.84 -23.71
N SER A 88 -23.21 -17.68 -22.57
CA SER A 88 -22.59 -17.25 -21.31
C SER A 88 -21.52 -18.22 -20.82
N CYS A 89 -21.76 -19.53 -20.90
CA CYS A 89 -20.75 -20.54 -20.57
C CYS A 89 -19.57 -20.51 -21.55
N LYS A 90 -19.79 -20.28 -22.85
CA LYS A 90 -18.72 -20.13 -23.83
C LYS A 90 -17.86 -18.89 -23.56
N VAL A 91 -18.48 -17.76 -23.24
CA VAL A 91 -17.76 -16.53 -22.88
C VAL A 91 -16.94 -16.71 -21.60
N ILE A 92 -17.49 -17.34 -20.58
CA ILE A 92 -16.78 -17.64 -19.33
C ILE A 92 -15.58 -18.56 -19.60
N ILE A 93 -15.76 -19.60 -20.41
CA ILE A 93 -14.68 -20.53 -20.77
C ILE A 93 -13.62 -19.82 -21.61
N LEU A 94 -14.00 -18.96 -22.55
CA LEU A 94 -13.08 -18.17 -23.37
C LEU A 94 -12.28 -17.17 -22.52
N CYS A 95 -12.92 -16.52 -21.56
CA CYS A 95 -12.26 -15.63 -20.60
C CYS A 95 -11.29 -16.43 -19.70
N MET A 96 -11.70 -17.60 -19.19
CA MET A 96 -10.82 -18.45 -18.38
C MET A 96 -9.62 -18.98 -19.17
N VAL A 97 -9.81 -19.40 -20.42
CA VAL A 97 -8.73 -19.87 -21.29
C VAL A 97 -7.77 -18.74 -21.64
N ASN A 98 -8.27 -17.55 -21.93
CA ASN A 98 -7.43 -16.37 -22.20
C ASN A 98 -6.62 -15.94 -20.96
N ILE A 99 -7.23 -15.96 -19.77
CA ILE A 99 -6.53 -15.69 -18.50
C ILE A 99 -5.45 -16.74 -18.21
N MET A 100 -5.70 -18.02 -18.56
CA MET A 100 -4.73 -19.10 -18.37
C MET A 100 -3.57 -19.06 -19.38
N GLN A 101 -3.82 -18.59 -20.61
CA GLN A 101 -2.79 -18.52 -21.66
C GLN A 101 -1.92 -17.27 -21.60
N ASN A 102 -2.42 -16.17 -21.02
CA ASN A 102 -1.65 -14.95 -20.87
C ASN A 102 -2.19 -14.09 -19.71
N PRO A 103 -1.68 -14.28 -18.49
CA PRO A 103 -2.12 -13.51 -17.33
C PRO A 103 -1.86 -12.00 -17.45
N TYR A 104 -1.04 -11.56 -18.42
CA TYR A 104 -0.70 -10.16 -18.65
C TYR A 104 -1.65 -9.39 -19.58
N ARG A 105 -2.61 -10.07 -20.25
CA ARG A 105 -3.56 -9.44 -21.19
C ARG A 105 -4.93 -9.07 -20.56
N ARG A 106 -4.99 -8.73 -19.30
CA ARG A 106 -6.27 -8.38 -18.64
C ARG A 106 -7.01 -7.18 -19.28
N ARG A 107 -6.29 -6.24 -19.90
CA ARG A 107 -6.89 -5.07 -20.58
C ARG A 107 -7.62 -5.41 -21.91
N GLU A 108 -7.15 -6.40 -22.66
CA GLU A 108 -7.75 -6.73 -23.97
C GLU A 108 -9.09 -7.47 -23.88
N VAL A 109 -9.33 -8.22 -22.79
CA VAL A 109 -10.60 -8.94 -22.59
C VAL A 109 -11.77 -7.96 -22.40
N TYR A 110 -11.51 -6.79 -21.83
CA TYR A 110 -12.51 -5.72 -21.66
C TYR A 110 -12.92 -5.09 -23.02
N PHE A 111 -12.00 -4.98 -23.98
CA PHE A 111 -12.26 -4.42 -25.30
C PHE A 111 -13.03 -5.40 -26.20
N LEU A 112 -12.77 -6.68 -26.11
CA LEU A 112 -13.47 -7.71 -26.90
C LEU A 112 -14.93 -7.90 -26.45
N ALA A 113 -15.22 -7.68 -25.18
CA ALA A 113 -16.60 -7.70 -24.66
C ALA A 113 -17.43 -6.50 -25.10
N LYS A 114 -16.80 -5.35 -25.40
CA LYS A 114 -17.49 -4.13 -25.90
C LYS A 114 -17.76 -4.12 -27.41
N GLY A 115 -17.09 -4.95 -28.18
CA GLY A 115 -17.21 -5.02 -29.66
C GLY A 115 -18.23 -6.02 -30.19
N ALA A 116 -18.85 -6.82 -29.33
CA ALA A 116 -19.97 -7.66 -29.70
C ALA A 116 -21.27 -6.91 -29.42
N ASP A 117 -22.15 -6.75 -30.44
CA ASP A 117 -23.48 -6.20 -30.24
C ASP A 117 -24.15 -6.86 -29.03
N SER A 118 -24.23 -6.12 -27.93
CA SER A 118 -24.78 -6.61 -26.67
C SER A 118 -26.27 -6.86 -26.84
N PRO A 119 -26.78 -8.07 -26.65
CA PRO A 119 -28.22 -8.34 -26.72
C PRO A 119 -28.98 -7.82 -25.49
N PHE A 120 -28.31 -7.08 -24.59
CA PHE A 120 -28.93 -6.56 -23.36
C PHE A 120 -29.24 -5.06 -23.51
N PRO A 121 -30.43 -4.60 -23.09
CA PRO A 121 -30.76 -3.19 -23.07
C PRO A 121 -29.86 -2.44 -22.06
N GLU A 122 -29.40 -1.23 -22.42
CA GLU A 122 -28.45 -0.38 -21.70
C GLU A 122 -28.74 -0.18 -20.19
N ASN A 123 -29.98 -0.43 -19.73
CA ASN A 123 -30.37 -0.25 -18.34
C ASN A 123 -30.07 -1.47 -17.43
N GLN A 124 -29.62 -2.61 -17.98
CA GLN A 124 -29.26 -3.81 -17.17
C GLN A 124 -27.77 -3.96 -16.92
N GLU A 125 -26.91 -3.13 -17.50
CA GLU A 125 -25.45 -3.15 -17.24
C GLU A 125 -25.10 -2.80 -15.77
N LYS A 126 -26.01 -2.16 -15.03
CA LYS A 126 -25.79 -1.79 -13.62
C LYS A 126 -25.96 -2.95 -12.62
N GLU A 127 -26.53 -4.08 -13.01
CA GLU A 127 -26.78 -5.21 -12.11
C GLU A 127 -25.94 -6.46 -12.38
N CYS A 128 -25.12 -6.47 -13.45
CA CYS A 128 -24.21 -7.59 -13.69
C CYS A 128 -22.95 -7.47 -12.82
N GLY A 129 -23.08 -7.77 -11.53
CA GLY A 129 -22.03 -7.71 -10.50
C GLY A 129 -20.90 -8.74 -10.68
N ILE A 130 -20.47 -9.07 -11.92
CA ILE A 130 -19.41 -10.06 -12.18
C ILE A 130 -18.17 -9.42 -12.82
N CYS A 131 -18.18 -8.13 -13.09
CA CYS A 131 -16.96 -7.43 -13.45
C CYS A 131 -16.33 -6.80 -12.19
N MET A 132 -15.78 -7.61 -11.29
CA MET A 132 -14.88 -7.10 -10.25
C MET A 132 -13.57 -6.72 -10.93
N SER A 133 -13.44 -5.46 -11.34
CA SER A 133 -12.13 -4.89 -11.61
C SER A 133 -11.39 -4.86 -10.27
N ILE A 134 -10.39 -5.71 -10.11
CA ILE A 134 -9.46 -5.57 -8.98
C ILE A 134 -8.73 -4.25 -9.23
N LYS A 135 -8.96 -3.27 -8.35
CA LYS A 135 -8.24 -1.99 -8.41
C LYS A 135 -6.75 -2.27 -8.23
N THR A 136 -5.93 -1.79 -9.16
CA THR A 136 -4.48 -1.83 -9.05
C THR A 136 -4.05 -0.87 -7.92
N ARG A 137 -3.23 -1.33 -7.00
CA ARG A 137 -2.64 -0.50 -5.94
C ARG A 137 -1.47 0.26 -6.56
N LYS A 138 -1.69 1.53 -6.84
CA LYS A 138 -0.74 2.39 -7.53
C LYS A 138 -0.19 3.47 -6.61
N ILE A 139 1.12 3.63 -6.62
CA ILE A 139 1.84 4.63 -5.84
C ILE A 139 2.67 5.51 -6.77
N GLY A 140 2.52 6.83 -6.62
CA GLY A 140 3.43 7.81 -7.21
C GLY A 140 4.55 8.15 -6.22
N ILE A 141 5.80 8.25 -6.70
CA ILE A 141 6.95 8.68 -5.90
C ILE A 141 7.59 9.89 -6.57
N ILE A 142 7.60 11.02 -5.87
CA ILE A 142 8.32 12.23 -6.26
C ILE A 142 9.73 12.13 -5.68
N GLY A 143 10.73 11.94 -6.55
CA GLY A 143 12.13 11.77 -6.20
C GLY A 143 12.59 10.31 -6.28
N ALA A 144 13.32 9.97 -7.34
CA ALA A 144 13.99 8.69 -7.56
C ALA A 144 15.39 8.64 -6.93
N GLY A 145 15.54 9.27 -5.75
CA GLY A 145 16.78 9.24 -4.95
C GLY A 145 16.91 7.93 -4.16
N ASN A 146 17.94 7.84 -3.31
CA ASN A 146 18.20 6.65 -2.50
C ASN A 146 16.98 6.23 -1.65
N VAL A 147 16.26 7.20 -1.08
CA VAL A 147 15.09 6.88 -0.26
C VAL A 147 13.93 6.42 -1.13
N GLY A 148 13.64 7.14 -2.23
CA GLY A 148 12.52 6.80 -3.13
C GLY A 148 12.68 5.43 -3.78
N SER A 149 13.89 5.09 -4.27
CA SER A 149 14.16 3.79 -4.88
C SER A 149 14.10 2.64 -3.86
N HIS A 150 14.69 2.83 -2.67
CA HIS A 150 14.58 1.83 -1.60
C HIS A 150 13.14 1.62 -1.11
N LEU A 151 12.33 2.68 -1.11
CA LEU A 151 10.94 2.59 -0.76
C LEU A 151 10.15 1.76 -1.79
N ALA A 152 10.38 1.99 -3.09
CA ALA A 152 9.78 1.19 -4.15
C ALA A 152 10.20 -0.29 -4.07
N LEU A 153 11.47 -0.56 -3.74
CA LEU A 153 11.95 -1.92 -3.46
C LEU A 153 11.20 -2.55 -2.27
N GLN A 154 10.95 -1.79 -1.18
CA GLN A 154 10.13 -2.30 -0.07
C GLN A 154 8.72 -2.67 -0.52
N PHE A 155 8.10 -1.89 -1.39
CA PHE A 155 6.77 -2.18 -1.93
C PHE A 155 6.78 -3.45 -2.79
N ALA A 156 7.77 -3.61 -3.64
CA ALA A 156 7.93 -4.81 -4.46
C ALA A 156 8.14 -6.07 -3.60
N VAL A 157 9.09 -6.04 -2.66
CA VAL A 157 9.42 -7.18 -1.80
C VAL A 157 8.26 -7.59 -0.90
N GLN A 158 7.52 -6.62 -0.36
CA GLN A 158 6.41 -6.88 0.56
C GLN A 158 5.06 -7.08 -0.15
N GLY A 159 4.99 -6.87 -1.47
CA GLY A 159 3.74 -6.94 -2.24
C GLY A 159 2.73 -5.88 -1.80
N LEU A 160 3.19 -4.68 -1.43
CA LEU A 160 2.32 -3.60 -0.98
C LEU A 160 1.70 -2.82 -2.13
N ALA A 161 2.42 -2.64 -3.24
CA ALA A 161 1.92 -2.01 -4.45
C ALA A 161 1.97 -3.00 -5.63
N ASP A 162 1.14 -2.76 -6.63
CA ASP A 162 1.16 -3.46 -7.91
C ASP A 162 1.88 -2.62 -8.97
N GLU A 163 1.86 -1.28 -8.82
CA GLU A 163 2.44 -0.31 -9.77
C GLU A 163 3.07 0.86 -9.02
N VAL A 164 4.29 1.24 -9.41
CA VAL A 164 4.98 2.44 -8.93
C VAL A 164 5.39 3.32 -10.10
N VAL A 165 5.08 4.62 -9.99
CA VAL A 165 5.49 5.64 -10.96
C VAL A 165 6.50 6.56 -10.29
N PHE A 166 7.70 6.70 -10.87
CA PHE A 166 8.66 7.68 -10.42
C PHE A 166 8.55 8.98 -11.21
N TYR A 167 8.47 10.09 -10.51
CA TYR A 167 8.70 11.42 -11.05
C TYR A 167 10.00 11.99 -10.46
N ASP A 168 10.94 12.35 -11.32
CA ASP A 168 12.19 13.00 -10.92
C ASP A 168 12.58 14.03 -12.00
N THR A 169 13.22 15.13 -11.60
CA THR A 169 13.79 16.10 -12.53
C THR A 169 14.96 15.51 -13.35
N ASN A 170 15.63 14.49 -12.80
CA ASN A 170 16.56 13.64 -13.52
C ASN A 170 15.85 12.38 -14.02
N MET A 171 15.21 12.50 -15.19
CA MET A 171 14.44 11.40 -15.80
C MET A 171 15.29 10.16 -16.08
N ASP A 172 16.56 10.32 -16.47
CA ASP A 172 17.46 9.19 -16.73
C ASP A 172 17.69 8.36 -15.47
N LYS A 173 17.80 9.02 -14.32
CA LYS A 173 17.88 8.32 -13.03
C LYS A 173 16.61 7.57 -12.73
N ALA A 174 15.44 8.19 -12.88
CA ALA A 174 14.16 7.54 -12.66
C ALA A 174 13.96 6.30 -13.57
N ILE A 175 14.38 6.38 -14.83
CA ILE A 175 14.39 5.24 -15.76
C ILE A 175 15.32 4.13 -15.25
N GLY A 176 16.55 4.49 -14.85
CA GLY A 176 17.54 3.51 -14.34
C GLY A 176 17.02 2.76 -13.10
N GLU A 177 16.47 3.48 -12.11
CA GLU A 177 15.91 2.88 -10.90
C GLU A 177 14.68 1.98 -11.22
N SER A 178 13.87 2.38 -12.19
CA SER A 178 12.73 1.58 -12.63
C SER A 178 13.17 0.26 -13.27
N LEU A 179 14.20 0.29 -14.12
CA LEU A 179 14.74 -0.90 -14.79
C LEU A 179 15.36 -1.87 -13.78
N ASP A 180 16.16 -1.39 -12.84
CA ASP A 180 16.80 -2.21 -11.80
C ASP A 180 15.74 -2.87 -10.89
N LEU A 181 14.66 -2.14 -10.55
CA LEU A 181 13.52 -2.71 -9.83
C LEU A 181 12.80 -3.81 -10.63
N LEU A 182 12.60 -3.61 -11.94
CA LEU A 182 11.95 -4.62 -12.80
C LEU A 182 12.82 -5.89 -12.94
N ASP A 183 14.15 -5.75 -12.96
CA ASP A 183 15.05 -6.91 -12.93
C ASP A 183 14.86 -7.72 -11.64
N ALA A 184 14.69 -7.03 -10.49
CA ALA A 184 14.46 -7.67 -9.20
C ALA A 184 13.11 -8.41 -9.12
N VAL A 185 12.08 -7.98 -9.87
CA VAL A 185 10.73 -8.59 -9.88
C VAL A 185 10.77 -10.06 -10.30
N SER A 186 11.72 -10.46 -11.16
CA SER A 186 11.91 -11.85 -11.57
C SER A 186 12.15 -12.83 -10.39
N TYR A 187 12.58 -12.31 -9.25
CA TYR A 187 12.89 -13.06 -8.03
C TYR A 187 11.91 -12.78 -6.88
N GLN A 188 10.86 -11.98 -7.12
CA GLN A 188 9.86 -11.66 -6.11
C GLN A 188 8.62 -12.56 -6.24
N PRO A 189 7.90 -12.84 -5.14
CA PRO A 189 6.67 -13.64 -5.17
C PRO A 189 5.45 -12.89 -5.70
N HIS A 190 5.59 -11.59 -6.01
CA HIS A 190 4.52 -10.70 -6.44
C HIS A 190 4.81 -10.12 -7.81
N HIS A 191 3.73 -9.87 -8.58
CA HIS A 191 3.83 -9.03 -9.75
C HIS A 191 3.96 -7.57 -9.34
N PHE A 192 4.82 -6.83 -10.03
CA PHE A 192 5.10 -5.42 -9.74
C PHE A 192 5.55 -4.72 -11.03
N GLU A 193 4.99 -3.55 -11.27
CA GLU A 193 5.37 -2.69 -12.38
C GLU A 193 6.02 -1.41 -11.84
N ALA A 194 7.09 -0.97 -12.49
CA ALA A 194 7.76 0.29 -12.17
C ALA A 194 8.16 1.02 -13.43
N TYR A 195 7.94 2.33 -13.49
CA TYR A 195 8.38 3.15 -14.60
C TYR A 195 8.59 4.61 -14.21
N ALA A 196 9.43 5.30 -14.98
CA ALA A 196 9.57 6.73 -14.91
C ALA A 196 8.42 7.39 -15.68
N GLY A 197 7.74 8.33 -15.06
CA GLY A 197 6.56 9.00 -15.62
C GLY A 197 6.49 10.47 -15.24
N THR A 198 5.39 11.08 -15.68
CA THR A 198 5.03 12.46 -15.37
C THR A 198 4.03 12.50 -14.21
N MET A 199 3.69 13.69 -13.72
CA MET A 199 2.66 13.84 -12.69
C MET A 199 1.26 13.44 -13.21
N ASP A 200 1.01 13.55 -14.51
CA ASP A 200 -0.25 13.12 -15.12
C ASP A 200 -0.43 11.59 -15.07
N ASP A 201 0.68 10.83 -15.08
CA ASP A 201 0.67 9.37 -14.93
C ASP A 201 0.34 8.92 -13.49
N MET A 202 0.40 9.84 -12.52
CA MET A 202 0.07 9.59 -11.11
C MET A 202 -1.38 9.94 -10.75
N LYS A 203 -2.19 10.39 -11.72
CA LYS A 203 -3.56 10.84 -11.51
C LYS A 203 -4.43 9.80 -10.78
N ASP A 204 -4.29 8.54 -11.13
CA ASP A 204 -5.05 7.40 -10.62
C ASP A 204 -4.32 6.65 -9.49
N ALA A 205 -3.22 7.22 -8.98
CA ALA A 205 -2.53 6.66 -7.84
C ALA A 205 -3.38 6.77 -6.55
N ASP A 206 -3.25 5.82 -5.66
CA ASP A 206 -3.89 5.84 -4.34
C ASP A 206 -3.12 6.72 -3.37
N ILE A 207 -1.79 6.66 -3.49
CA ILE A 207 -0.84 7.33 -2.60
C ILE A 207 0.22 8.03 -3.45
N LEU A 208 0.51 9.28 -3.09
CA LEU A 208 1.63 10.05 -3.62
C LEU A 208 2.65 10.26 -2.52
N ILE A 209 3.89 9.85 -2.74
CA ILE A 209 4.96 9.97 -1.74
C ILE A 209 5.95 11.04 -2.18
N ASN A 210 6.09 12.08 -1.36
CA ASN A 210 7.13 13.08 -1.54
C ASN A 210 8.43 12.63 -0.86
N ALA A 211 9.34 12.08 -1.66
CA ALA A 211 10.71 11.70 -1.30
C ALA A 211 11.75 12.63 -1.93
N SER A 212 11.30 13.79 -2.43
CA SER A 212 12.19 14.77 -3.07
C SER A 212 13.12 15.41 -2.04
N GLY A 213 14.31 15.74 -2.45
CA GLY A 213 15.28 16.45 -1.61
C GLY A 213 16.72 16.21 -2.01
N LYS A 214 17.60 17.07 -1.53
CA LYS A 214 19.04 16.91 -1.68
C LYS A 214 19.60 16.23 -0.43
N PRO A 215 20.65 15.40 -0.58
CA PRO A 215 21.35 14.84 0.58
C PRO A 215 21.80 15.93 1.54
N ARG A 216 21.63 15.68 2.85
CA ARG A 216 22.08 16.58 3.90
C ARG A 216 23.60 16.66 3.93
N LYS A 217 24.14 17.87 3.94
CA LYS A 217 25.60 18.09 4.08
C LYS A 217 26.03 17.84 5.51
N GLN A 218 27.30 17.48 5.68
CA GLN A 218 27.88 17.29 7.00
C GLN A 218 27.79 18.60 7.82
N GLY A 219 27.31 18.51 9.07
CA GLY A 219 27.14 19.66 9.98
C GLY A 219 25.81 20.43 9.82
N GLN A 220 24.98 20.08 8.83
CA GLN A 220 23.61 20.62 8.74
C GLN A 220 22.66 19.84 9.67
N ASN A 221 21.71 20.54 10.29
CA ASN A 221 20.52 19.92 10.89
C ASN A 221 19.41 19.77 9.84
N ARG A 222 18.25 19.22 10.22
CA ARG A 222 17.11 19.03 9.30
C ARG A 222 16.48 20.35 8.87
N LEU A 223 16.37 21.30 9.78
CA LEU A 223 15.80 22.62 9.50
C LEU A 223 16.63 23.45 8.50
N ASP A 224 17.97 23.24 8.47
CA ASP A 224 18.85 23.89 7.50
C ASP A 224 18.59 23.46 6.03
N MET A 225 17.82 22.40 5.82
CA MET A 225 17.44 21.94 4.50
C MET A 225 16.18 22.63 3.94
N MET A 226 15.48 23.40 4.76
CA MET A 226 14.15 23.93 4.47
C MET A 226 14.08 24.75 3.17
N ASP A 227 15.00 25.70 2.98
CA ASP A 227 15.00 26.60 1.81
C ASP A 227 15.05 25.82 0.50
N GLY A 228 15.92 24.80 0.44
CA GLY A 228 16.04 23.91 -0.72
C GLY A 228 14.82 23.02 -0.91
N ALA A 229 14.24 22.53 0.16
CA ALA A 229 13.06 21.67 0.10
C ALA A 229 11.80 22.45 -0.33
N ILE A 230 11.62 23.68 0.17
CA ILE A 230 10.56 24.58 -0.28
C ILE A 230 10.71 24.94 -1.76
N ALA A 231 11.93 25.29 -2.20
CA ALA A 231 12.20 25.56 -3.61
C ALA A 231 11.83 24.37 -4.51
N THR A 232 12.23 23.15 -4.12
CA THR A 232 11.86 21.92 -4.85
C THR A 232 10.34 21.69 -4.81
N SER A 233 9.68 21.92 -3.67
CA SER A 233 8.22 21.76 -3.56
C SER A 233 7.46 22.67 -4.51
N LYS A 234 7.91 23.92 -4.70
CA LYS A 234 7.31 24.87 -5.64
C LYS A 234 7.34 24.40 -7.10
N GLU A 235 8.29 23.55 -7.46
CA GLU A 235 8.38 23.03 -8.83
C GLU A 235 7.29 22.00 -9.13
N PHE A 236 6.95 21.12 -8.18
CA PHE A 236 5.99 20.03 -8.41
C PHE A 236 4.56 20.31 -7.91
N LEU A 237 4.35 21.24 -6.98
CA LEU A 237 3.01 21.58 -6.47
C LEU A 237 1.99 21.91 -7.58
N PRO A 238 2.31 22.80 -8.56
CA PRO A 238 1.37 23.09 -9.66
C PRO A 238 1.08 21.86 -10.52
N LEU A 239 2.03 20.91 -10.60
CA LEU A 239 1.86 19.69 -11.37
C LEU A 239 0.91 18.72 -10.67
N ILE A 240 0.96 18.61 -9.33
CA ILE A 240 -0.01 17.83 -8.55
C ILE A 240 -1.42 18.39 -8.75
N GLN A 241 -1.60 19.72 -8.59
CA GLN A 241 -2.91 20.36 -8.78
C GLN A 241 -3.48 20.11 -10.18
N LYS A 242 -2.62 20.20 -11.21
CA LYS A 242 -3.03 20.00 -12.61
C LYS A 242 -3.33 18.55 -12.95
N SER A 243 -2.65 17.58 -12.33
CA SER A 243 -2.80 16.15 -12.64
C SER A 243 -4.20 15.62 -12.34
N GLY A 244 -4.89 16.22 -11.36
CA GLY A 244 -6.18 15.74 -10.87
C GLY A 244 -6.04 14.55 -9.92
N PHE A 245 -4.85 14.33 -9.32
CA PHE A 245 -4.64 13.39 -8.21
C PHE A 245 -5.52 13.81 -7.01
N ASP A 246 -6.13 12.85 -6.32
CA ASP A 246 -7.04 13.08 -5.17
C ASP A 246 -6.81 12.11 -4.00
N GLY A 247 -5.73 11.33 -4.06
CA GLY A 247 -5.36 10.31 -3.08
C GLY A 247 -4.75 10.86 -1.79
N ILE A 248 -4.00 10.01 -1.08
CA ILE A 248 -3.27 10.36 0.14
C ILE A 248 -1.86 10.82 -0.22
N ILE A 249 -1.40 11.92 0.38
CA ILE A 249 -0.02 12.39 0.24
C ILE A 249 0.77 12.00 1.49
N ILE A 250 1.91 11.33 1.31
CA ILE A 250 2.87 11.04 2.38
C ILE A 250 4.14 11.84 2.11
N SER A 251 4.58 12.68 3.05
CA SER A 251 5.84 13.41 2.95
C SER A 251 6.91 12.79 3.83
N ILE A 252 8.07 12.51 3.21
CA ILE A 252 9.28 12.05 3.92
C ILE A 252 10.46 12.99 3.65
N SER A 253 10.22 14.07 2.95
CA SER A 253 11.19 15.11 2.63
C SER A 253 11.47 15.98 3.85
N ASN A 254 12.75 16.25 4.13
CA ASN A 254 13.14 17.05 5.30
C ASN A 254 13.18 18.56 4.99
N PRO A 255 12.75 19.39 5.98
CA PRO A 255 12.22 19.06 7.30
C PRO A 255 10.78 18.52 7.23
N CYS A 256 10.57 17.28 7.71
CA CYS A 256 9.40 16.48 7.41
C CYS A 256 8.07 17.18 7.80
N ASP A 257 7.99 17.68 9.02
CA ASP A 257 6.76 18.29 9.55
C ASP A 257 6.40 19.56 8.77
N ILE A 258 7.39 20.42 8.54
CA ILE A 258 7.22 21.71 7.83
C ILE A 258 6.85 21.48 6.37
N ILE A 259 7.46 20.49 5.71
CA ILE A 259 7.13 20.19 4.31
C ILE A 259 5.73 19.57 4.19
N ALA A 260 5.33 18.69 5.12
CA ALA A 260 3.97 18.17 5.15
C ALA A 260 2.93 19.30 5.32
N GLU A 261 3.16 20.20 6.26
CA GLU A 261 2.32 21.38 6.50
C GLU A 261 2.29 22.32 5.28
N TYR A 262 3.45 22.56 4.66
CA TYR A 262 3.56 23.42 3.47
C TYR A 262 2.78 22.84 2.27
N LEU A 263 2.87 21.54 2.05
CA LEU A 263 2.09 20.85 1.02
C LEU A 263 0.59 20.97 1.29
N GLN A 264 0.17 20.73 2.54
CA GLN A 264 -1.24 20.86 2.94
C GLN A 264 -1.75 22.27 2.67
N TYR A 265 -1.02 23.29 3.12
CA TYR A 265 -1.40 24.69 3.01
C TYR A 265 -1.47 25.16 1.54
N LYS A 266 -0.45 24.82 0.72
CA LYS A 266 -0.37 25.29 -0.67
C LYS A 266 -1.34 24.56 -1.61
N LEU A 267 -1.67 23.31 -1.33
CA LEU A 267 -2.62 22.51 -2.13
C LEU A 267 -4.06 22.66 -1.63
N ASP A 268 -4.28 23.24 -0.46
CA ASP A 268 -5.56 23.20 0.27
C ASP A 268 -6.08 21.75 0.38
N TRP A 269 -5.14 20.83 0.70
CA TRP A 269 -5.42 19.41 0.70
C TRP A 269 -6.19 19.01 1.97
N PRO A 270 -7.08 17.99 1.89
CA PRO A 270 -7.76 17.53 3.10
C PRO A 270 -6.76 17.12 4.19
N LYS A 271 -6.85 17.74 5.39
CA LYS A 271 -5.93 17.55 6.51
C LYS A 271 -5.68 16.07 6.87
N LYS A 272 -6.71 15.22 6.73
CA LYS A 272 -6.63 13.77 6.97
C LYS A 272 -5.88 12.99 5.90
N LYS A 273 -5.67 13.57 4.73
CA LYS A 273 -5.03 12.93 3.58
C LYS A 273 -3.58 13.39 3.36
N ILE A 274 -3.02 14.21 4.27
CA ILE A 274 -1.58 14.50 4.28
C ILE A 274 -0.97 14.00 5.58
N ILE A 275 0.09 13.21 5.44
CA ILE A 275 0.79 12.56 6.54
C ILE A 275 2.29 12.71 6.32
N GLY A 276 2.99 13.31 7.27
CA GLY A 276 4.45 13.22 7.33
C GLY A 276 4.89 11.91 8.00
N SER A 277 6.00 11.31 7.56
CA SER A 277 6.55 10.12 8.23
C SER A 277 6.94 10.40 9.70
N GLY A 278 7.15 11.65 10.03
CA GLY A 278 7.33 12.15 11.38
C GLY A 278 8.42 11.42 12.15
N THR A 279 8.16 11.19 13.43
CA THR A 279 9.09 10.53 14.35
C THR A 279 9.03 9.00 14.30
N ALA A 280 8.45 8.39 13.26
CA ALA A 280 8.39 6.92 13.13
C ALA A 280 9.79 6.29 13.16
N LEU A 281 10.75 6.87 12.42
CA LEU A 281 12.13 6.39 12.44
C LEU A 281 12.82 6.67 13.78
N ASP A 282 12.60 7.84 14.38
CA ASP A 282 13.21 8.20 15.67
C ASP A 282 12.68 7.29 16.78
N SER A 283 11.39 6.97 16.76
CA SER A 283 10.77 5.99 17.67
C SER A 283 11.37 4.58 17.49
N ALA A 284 11.68 4.18 16.24
CA ALA A 284 12.36 2.91 15.99
C ALA A 284 13.80 2.89 16.55
N ARG A 285 14.51 4.03 16.50
CA ARG A 285 15.83 4.19 17.13
C ARG A 285 15.74 4.12 18.65
N LEU A 286 14.74 4.78 19.27
CA LEU A 286 14.47 4.65 20.70
C LEU A 286 14.21 3.18 21.08
N GLN A 287 13.35 2.50 20.34
CA GLN A 287 13.07 1.08 20.58
C GLN A 287 14.33 0.21 20.42
N MET A 288 15.22 0.56 19.50
CA MET A 288 16.50 -0.12 19.35
C MET A 288 17.41 0.09 20.56
N GLN A 289 17.58 1.33 21.04
CA GLN A 289 18.37 1.64 22.22
C GLN A 289 17.85 0.90 23.46
N LEU A 290 16.54 1.00 23.72
CA LEU A 290 15.90 0.32 24.87
C LEU A 290 15.98 -1.21 24.75
N SER A 291 15.70 -1.77 23.58
CA SER A 291 15.76 -3.20 23.31
C SER A 291 17.15 -3.78 23.60
N THR A 292 18.20 -3.07 23.17
CA THR A 292 19.60 -3.49 23.35
C THR A 292 19.99 -3.51 24.82
N GLN A 293 19.61 -2.49 25.58
CA GLN A 293 20.00 -2.34 26.97
C GLN A 293 19.17 -3.24 27.89
N LEU A 294 17.85 -3.29 27.68
CA LEU A 294 16.93 -4.13 28.46
C LEU A 294 16.95 -5.62 28.06
N LYS A 295 17.59 -5.96 26.93
CA LYS A 295 17.60 -7.30 26.32
C LYS A 295 16.19 -7.87 26.08
N VAL A 296 15.29 -7.02 25.57
CA VAL A 296 13.92 -7.38 25.20
C VAL A 296 13.70 -7.19 23.70
N ASN A 297 12.74 -7.88 23.11
CA ASN A 297 12.39 -7.68 21.70
C ASN A 297 11.77 -6.29 21.49
N ARG A 298 12.15 -5.59 20.40
CA ARG A 298 11.63 -4.25 20.05
C ARG A 298 10.11 -4.21 20.00
N ARG A 299 9.46 -5.28 19.50
CA ARG A 299 7.99 -5.38 19.40
C ARG A 299 7.30 -5.50 20.77
N SER A 300 8.05 -5.74 21.84
CA SER A 300 7.53 -5.76 23.22
C SER A 300 7.56 -4.40 23.89
N LEU A 301 8.06 -3.38 23.18
CA LEU A 301 8.18 -2.00 23.65
C LEU A 301 7.08 -1.15 23.06
N THR A 302 6.44 -0.36 23.89
CA THR A 302 5.66 0.81 23.48
C THR A 302 6.49 2.03 23.82
N ALA A 303 7.05 2.68 22.81
CA ALA A 303 7.93 3.84 22.96
C ALA A 303 7.87 4.69 21.71
N TYR A 304 7.56 5.98 21.89
CA TYR A 304 7.41 6.98 20.82
C TYR A 304 8.30 8.19 21.11
N LEU A 305 8.68 8.91 20.06
CA LEU A 305 9.07 10.30 20.14
C LEU A 305 7.91 11.16 19.65
N LEU A 306 7.73 12.34 20.24
CA LEU A 306 6.70 13.32 19.87
C LEU A 306 7.34 14.66 19.46
N GLY A 307 6.59 15.48 18.76
CA GLY A 307 7.01 16.83 18.33
C GLY A 307 7.65 16.84 16.96
N GLU A 308 8.76 17.55 16.80
CA GLU A 308 9.51 17.68 15.55
C GLU A 308 10.20 16.36 15.17
N HIS A 309 10.21 16.00 13.89
CA HIS A 309 11.18 15.05 13.37
C HIS A 309 12.58 15.71 13.32
N GLY A 310 13.22 15.89 14.45
CA GLY A 310 14.46 16.65 14.58
C GLY A 310 15.02 16.65 16.00
N ASP A 311 15.86 17.64 16.25
CA ASP A 311 16.63 17.72 17.49
C ASP A 311 15.79 18.20 18.70
N SER A 312 14.56 18.71 18.46
CA SER A 312 13.63 19.14 19.51
C SER A 312 12.57 18.10 19.86
N SER A 313 12.61 16.92 19.25
CA SER A 313 11.69 15.83 19.63
C SER A 313 11.91 15.37 21.07
N MET A 314 10.84 14.91 21.71
CA MET A 314 10.87 14.48 23.11
C MET A 314 10.33 13.06 23.27
N ILE A 315 10.74 12.39 24.36
CA ILE A 315 10.25 11.06 24.72
C ILE A 315 9.26 11.19 25.88
N PRO A 316 7.98 10.81 25.71
CA PRO A 316 7.02 10.78 26.82
C PRO A 316 7.33 9.54 27.71
N TRP A 317 8.30 9.68 28.61
CA TRP A 317 8.79 8.59 29.45
C TRP A 317 7.70 7.97 30.33
N SER A 318 6.71 8.76 30.73
CA SER A 318 5.52 8.30 31.45
C SER A 318 4.72 7.25 30.67
N HIS A 319 4.89 7.21 29.33
CA HIS A 319 4.20 6.30 28.41
C HIS A 319 5.12 5.21 27.83
N VAL A 320 6.41 5.19 28.16
CA VAL A 320 7.30 4.11 27.73
C VAL A 320 7.03 2.85 28.56
N LYS A 321 6.66 1.77 27.86
CA LYS A 321 6.23 0.51 28.48
C LYS A 321 6.93 -0.71 27.87
N VAL A 322 7.17 -1.71 28.71
CA VAL A 322 7.64 -3.04 28.32
C VAL A 322 6.52 -4.04 28.64
N ALA A 323 5.95 -4.66 27.61
CA ALA A 323 4.79 -5.56 27.74
C ALA A 323 3.64 -4.95 28.57
N GLY A 324 3.37 -3.65 28.39
CA GLY A 324 2.34 -2.91 29.10
C GLY A 324 2.74 -2.37 30.47
N LYS A 325 3.90 -2.78 31.03
CA LYS A 325 4.41 -2.29 32.32
C LYS A 325 5.24 -1.01 32.12
N PRO A 326 5.01 0.07 32.87
CA PRO A 326 5.84 1.27 32.83
C PRO A 326 7.32 0.94 33.05
N ILE A 327 8.20 1.58 32.27
CA ILE A 327 9.63 1.28 32.30
C ILE A 327 10.26 1.58 33.68
N ASP A 328 9.86 2.69 34.30
CA ASP A 328 10.39 3.09 35.62
C ASP A 328 10.01 2.08 36.72
N GLU A 329 8.82 1.46 36.65
CA GLU A 329 8.44 0.38 37.57
C GLU A 329 9.27 -0.88 37.33
N LEU A 330 9.49 -1.24 36.03
CA LEU A 330 10.29 -2.43 35.70
C LEU A 330 11.71 -2.32 36.22
N LEU A 331 12.36 -1.16 36.05
CA LEU A 331 13.71 -0.88 36.50
C LEU A 331 13.79 -0.89 38.03
N LYS A 332 12.79 -0.35 38.72
CA LYS A 332 12.73 -0.32 40.21
C LYS A 332 12.51 -1.70 40.80
N GLU A 333 11.68 -2.53 40.21
CA GLU A 333 11.34 -3.86 40.74
C GLU A 333 12.42 -4.91 40.48
N LYS A 334 13.14 -4.77 39.36
CA LYS A 334 14.14 -5.78 38.94
C LYS A 334 15.46 -5.13 38.51
N PRO A 335 16.14 -4.37 39.40
CA PRO A 335 17.34 -3.62 39.04
C PRO A 335 18.50 -4.52 38.64
N ASP A 336 18.54 -5.78 39.13
CA ASP A 336 19.58 -6.74 38.77
C ASP A 336 19.43 -7.30 37.35
N LEU A 337 18.22 -7.22 36.77
CA LEU A 337 17.93 -7.77 35.44
C LEU A 337 17.81 -6.68 34.38
N TYR A 338 17.27 -5.53 34.73
CA TYR A 338 16.99 -4.45 33.81
C TYR A 338 17.71 -3.18 34.23
N HIS A 339 18.51 -2.65 33.36
CA HIS A 339 19.19 -1.38 33.52
C HIS A 339 19.31 -0.70 32.17
N MET A 340 19.37 0.60 32.17
CA MET A 340 19.56 1.43 30.98
C MET A 340 20.38 2.66 31.36
N ASP A 341 20.91 3.35 30.34
CA ASP A 341 21.52 4.66 30.50
C ASP A 341 20.48 5.69 31.00
N SER A 342 20.94 6.86 31.38
CA SER A 342 20.00 7.92 31.76
C SER A 342 19.04 8.28 30.61
N LYS A 343 17.87 8.83 30.94
CA LYS A 343 16.86 9.25 29.96
C LYS A 343 17.42 10.24 28.95
N GLU A 344 18.25 11.16 29.43
CA GLU A 344 18.95 12.19 28.66
C GLU A 344 19.97 11.57 27.68
N GLU A 345 20.76 10.59 28.14
CA GLU A 345 21.74 9.90 27.29
C GLU A 345 21.06 9.09 26.19
N ILE A 346 19.92 8.44 26.48
CA ILE A 346 19.15 7.71 25.48
C ILE A 346 18.61 8.67 24.42
N LEU A 347 17.97 9.79 24.81
CA LEU A 347 17.47 10.79 23.89
C LEU A 347 18.60 11.34 23.01
N LYS A 348 19.74 11.68 23.62
CA LYS A 348 20.93 12.14 22.90
C LYS A 348 21.39 11.13 21.84
N LYS A 349 21.50 9.83 22.20
CA LYS A 349 21.88 8.77 21.26
C LYS A 349 20.90 8.65 20.11
N VAL A 350 19.60 8.76 20.36
CA VAL A 350 18.56 8.72 19.32
C VAL A 350 18.73 9.89 18.33
N HIS A 351 18.96 11.11 18.81
CA HIS A 351 19.19 12.28 17.96
C HIS A 351 20.49 12.18 17.16
N GLU A 352 21.57 11.70 17.77
CA GLU A 352 22.88 11.58 17.13
C GLU A 352 22.94 10.46 16.07
N GLU A 353 22.12 9.42 16.17
CA GLU A 353 22.19 8.25 15.29
C GLU A 353 22.09 8.61 13.82
N GLY A 354 21.15 9.49 13.44
CA GLY A 354 21.02 9.97 12.08
C GLY A 354 22.21 10.77 11.56
N ASN A 355 22.94 11.46 12.46
CA ASN A 355 24.17 12.17 12.13
C ASN A 355 25.32 11.17 11.87
N ILE A 356 25.40 10.12 12.70
CA ILE A 356 26.39 9.04 12.54
C ILE A 356 26.16 8.29 11.22
N GLU A 357 24.91 7.93 10.90
CA GLU A 357 24.55 7.28 9.64
C GLU A 357 24.95 8.15 8.44
N ASN A 358 24.58 9.44 8.47
CA ASN A 358 24.92 10.36 7.39
C ASN A 358 26.44 10.53 7.22
N ALA A 359 27.19 10.65 8.32
CA ALA A 359 28.65 10.79 8.26
C ALA A 359 29.36 9.53 7.73
N LYS A 360 28.83 8.33 8.03
CA LYS A 360 29.47 7.07 7.65
C LYS A 360 29.00 6.49 6.33
N LYS A 361 27.72 6.73 5.94
CA LYS A 361 27.07 6.11 4.80
C LYS A 361 26.63 7.13 3.75
N GLY A 362 26.56 8.40 4.08
CA GLY A 362 26.11 9.48 3.19
C GLY A 362 24.62 9.82 3.31
N CYS A 363 23.76 8.88 3.68
CA CYS A 363 22.32 9.13 3.94
C CYS A 363 21.70 8.02 4.79
N THR A 364 20.59 8.35 5.46
CA THR A 364 19.65 7.37 6.02
C THR A 364 18.66 6.99 4.92
N GLU A 365 18.45 5.70 4.68
CA GLU A 365 17.54 5.23 3.63
C GLU A 365 16.72 4.00 4.04
N PHE A 366 17.31 2.98 4.66
CA PHE A 366 16.60 1.74 4.98
C PHE A 366 15.54 1.91 6.07
N GLY A 367 15.85 2.66 7.12
CA GLY A 367 14.94 2.87 8.25
C GLY A 367 13.72 3.68 7.85
N VAL A 368 13.91 4.81 7.15
CA VAL A 368 12.80 5.66 6.69
C VAL A 368 11.94 4.94 5.66
N SER A 369 12.56 4.18 4.74
CA SER A 369 11.81 3.39 3.75
C SER A 369 10.96 2.31 4.41
N SER A 370 11.48 1.63 5.45
CA SER A 370 10.73 0.63 6.20
C SER A 370 9.58 1.24 7.02
N ALA A 371 9.81 2.39 7.65
CA ALA A 371 8.78 3.11 8.41
C ALA A 371 7.65 3.60 7.49
N THR A 372 8.00 4.14 6.33
CA THR A 372 7.01 4.58 5.33
C THR A 372 6.25 3.39 4.71
N ALA A 373 6.92 2.27 4.45
CA ALA A 373 6.26 1.05 3.98
C ALA A 373 5.25 0.51 5.01
N GLU A 374 5.53 0.66 6.30
CA GLU A 374 4.60 0.31 7.37
C GLU A 374 3.34 1.21 7.35
N LEU A 375 3.52 2.52 7.11
CA LEU A 375 2.42 3.47 6.96
C LEU A 375 1.56 3.13 5.73
N VAL A 376 2.19 2.87 4.59
CA VAL A 376 1.50 2.45 3.36
C VAL A 376 0.73 1.14 3.57
N ARG A 377 1.30 0.19 4.31
CA ARG A 377 0.63 -1.07 4.66
C ARG A 377 -0.62 -0.81 5.50
N ALA A 378 -0.52 0.05 6.52
CA ALA A 378 -1.65 0.41 7.37
C ALA A 378 -2.81 1.01 6.54
N ILE A 379 -2.50 1.84 5.54
CA ILE A 379 -3.47 2.43 4.62
C ILE A 379 -4.10 1.35 3.72
N TYR A 380 -3.29 0.58 2.98
CA TYR A 380 -3.81 -0.37 2.00
C TYR A 380 -4.58 -1.55 2.60
N HIS A 381 -4.22 -1.95 3.82
CA HIS A 381 -4.87 -3.07 4.51
C HIS A 381 -5.94 -2.62 5.50
N ASP A 382 -6.18 -1.29 5.62
CA ASP A 382 -7.13 -0.70 6.58
C ASP A 382 -6.88 -1.21 8.00
N GLU A 383 -5.58 -1.18 8.42
CA GLU A 383 -5.15 -1.84 9.66
C GLU A 383 -5.58 -1.09 10.92
N HIS A 384 -6.05 0.16 10.81
CA HIS A 384 -6.36 1.04 11.94
C HIS A 384 -5.21 1.13 12.94
N LYS A 385 -4.00 1.18 12.42
CA LYS A 385 -2.77 1.09 13.19
C LYS A 385 -2.38 2.43 13.80
N ILE A 386 -1.86 2.40 15.02
CA ILE A 386 -1.33 3.59 15.68
C ILE A 386 0.15 3.70 15.35
N LEU A 387 0.52 4.81 14.69
CA LEU A 387 1.87 5.12 14.25
C LEU A 387 2.24 6.55 14.67
N PRO A 388 3.50 6.84 15.04
CA PRO A 388 3.96 8.19 15.35
C PRO A 388 4.22 8.94 14.03
N CYS A 389 3.19 9.63 13.54
CA CYS A 389 3.20 10.37 12.28
C CYS A 389 3.06 11.88 12.52
N SER A 390 3.60 12.67 11.61
CA SER A 390 3.40 14.12 11.56
C SER A 390 2.07 14.42 10.87
N VAL A 391 1.15 15.02 11.60
CA VAL A 391 -0.20 15.33 11.13
C VAL A 391 -0.65 16.69 11.63
N TYR A 392 -1.68 17.24 11.02
CA TYR A 392 -2.30 18.48 11.45
C TYR A 392 -3.02 18.29 12.78
N LEU A 393 -2.72 19.20 13.74
CA LEU A 393 -3.32 19.28 15.07
C LEU A 393 -4.25 20.50 15.13
N ASP A 394 -5.44 20.31 15.69
CA ASP A 394 -6.45 21.38 15.86
C ASP A 394 -7.19 21.26 17.20
N GLY A 395 -6.44 21.23 18.27
CA GLY A 395 -6.93 21.13 19.64
C GLY A 395 -6.21 20.11 20.48
N GLU A 396 -5.71 19.05 19.84
CA GLU A 396 -4.98 17.98 20.52
C GLU A 396 -3.73 18.54 21.19
N TYR A 397 -3.46 18.11 22.41
CA TYR A 397 -2.39 18.64 23.29
C TYR A 397 -2.44 20.15 23.49
N GLY A 398 -3.61 20.79 23.28
CA GLY A 398 -3.78 22.25 23.30
C GLY A 398 -3.08 22.97 22.14
N ILE A 399 -2.75 22.24 21.05
CA ILE A 399 -2.05 22.75 19.87
C ILE A 399 -3.08 23.00 18.77
N HIS A 400 -2.99 24.15 18.12
CA HIS A 400 -3.83 24.54 17.00
C HIS A 400 -2.97 24.93 15.81
N ASP A 401 -3.47 24.70 14.61
CA ASP A 401 -2.88 25.15 13.35
C ASP A 401 -1.39 24.82 13.22
N SER A 402 -1.03 23.54 13.37
CA SER A 402 0.35 23.09 13.21
C SER A 402 0.43 21.61 12.91
N PHE A 403 1.46 21.20 12.20
CA PHE A 403 1.84 19.80 12.05
C PHE A 403 2.85 19.41 13.11
N ALA A 404 2.67 18.26 13.71
CA ALA A 404 3.65 17.64 14.59
C ALA A 404 3.45 16.13 14.65
N SER A 405 4.50 15.44 15.09
CA SER A 405 4.46 14.00 15.26
C SER A 405 3.84 13.60 16.58
N VAL A 406 2.77 12.83 16.50
CA VAL A 406 2.01 12.29 17.64
C VAL A 406 1.52 10.87 17.30
N PRO A 407 1.01 10.09 18.27
CA PRO A 407 0.39 8.80 17.98
C PRO A 407 -0.91 8.98 17.19
N VAL A 408 -0.92 8.49 15.94
CA VAL A 408 -2.01 8.65 14.98
C VAL A 408 -2.58 7.30 14.60
N LYS A 409 -3.89 7.15 14.66
CA LYS A 409 -4.60 6.01 14.10
C LYS A 409 -4.78 6.21 12.59
N VAL A 410 -4.21 5.30 11.82
CA VAL A 410 -4.20 5.36 10.35
C VAL A 410 -4.97 4.19 9.75
N GLY A 411 -5.86 4.49 8.83
CA GLY A 411 -6.62 3.52 8.03
C GLY A 411 -6.63 3.90 6.55
N LYS A 412 -7.50 3.26 5.77
CA LYS A 412 -7.55 3.39 4.30
C LYS A 412 -7.83 4.80 3.80
N ASP A 413 -8.48 5.64 4.59
CA ASP A 413 -8.84 7.02 4.22
C ASP A 413 -7.83 8.06 4.77
N GLY A 414 -6.67 7.57 5.30
CA GLY A 414 -5.63 8.38 5.91
C GLY A 414 -5.74 8.47 7.43
N VAL A 415 -5.65 9.67 8.00
CA VAL A 415 -5.76 9.92 9.44
C VAL A 415 -7.20 9.72 9.91
N GLU A 416 -7.42 8.77 10.82
CA GLU A 416 -8.74 8.51 11.40
C GLU A 416 -8.92 9.19 12.75
N ASP A 417 -7.86 9.18 13.58
CA ASP A 417 -7.91 9.67 14.96
C ASP A 417 -6.50 10.00 15.46
N ILE A 418 -6.40 10.89 16.44
CA ILE A 418 -5.16 11.23 17.13
C ILE A 418 -5.30 10.78 18.57
N ILE A 419 -4.36 9.97 19.02
CA ILE A 419 -4.38 9.44 20.39
C ILE A 419 -3.58 10.37 21.30
N GLU A 420 -4.28 11.20 22.04
CA GLU A 420 -3.66 12.08 23.04
C GLU A 420 -3.14 11.27 24.23
N LEU A 421 -1.85 11.37 24.50
CA LEU A 421 -1.23 10.81 25.70
C LEU A 421 -1.38 11.81 26.84
N HIS A 422 -1.68 11.32 28.05
CA HIS A 422 -1.67 12.15 29.26
C HIS A 422 -0.23 12.41 29.69
N LEU A 423 0.35 13.47 29.15
CA LEU A 423 1.73 13.90 29.44
C LEU A 423 1.82 14.49 30.86
N THR A 424 2.99 14.36 31.48
CA THR A 424 3.30 15.15 32.67
C THR A 424 3.46 16.62 32.30
N ASP A 425 3.47 17.53 33.29
CA ASP A 425 3.64 18.96 33.04
C ASP A 425 4.98 19.24 32.33
N GLU A 426 6.05 18.57 32.73
CA GLU A 426 7.37 18.68 32.11
C GLU A 426 7.39 18.16 30.67
N GLU A 427 6.79 16.99 30.43
CA GLU A 427 6.67 16.42 29.08
C GLU A 427 5.85 17.31 28.16
N ASN A 428 4.77 17.91 28.69
CA ASN A 428 3.98 18.84 27.92
C ASN A 428 4.76 20.12 27.58
N GLU A 429 5.52 20.68 28.53
CA GLU A 429 6.39 21.82 28.25
C GLU A 429 7.44 21.53 27.19
N GLU A 430 8.00 20.29 27.16
CA GLU A 430 8.93 19.86 26.11
C GLU A 430 8.25 19.78 24.77
N LEU A 431 7.05 19.20 24.69
CA LEU A 431 6.27 19.15 23.46
C LEU A 431 5.93 20.56 22.94
N GLN A 432 5.44 21.45 23.81
CA GLN A 432 5.13 22.83 23.42
C GLN A 432 6.34 23.59 22.89
N ARG A 433 7.54 23.37 23.45
CA ARG A 433 8.80 23.95 22.92
C ARG A 433 9.09 23.45 21.51
N SER A 434 8.91 22.15 21.26
CA SER A 434 9.10 21.56 19.93
C SER A 434 8.12 22.15 18.91
N ILE A 435 6.84 22.27 19.28
CA ILE A 435 5.82 22.87 18.41
C ILE A 435 6.10 24.34 18.09
N LYS A 436 6.57 25.10 19.07
CA LYS A 436 6.95 26.49 18.85
C LYS A 436 8.03 26.62 17.76
N ILE A 437 9.04 25.75 17.79
CA ILE A 437 10.09 25.72 16.76
C ILE A 437 9.50 25.42 15.38
N LEU A 438 8.58 24.44 15.29
CA LEU A 438 7.91 24.10 14.03
C LEU A 438 7.12 25.29 13.49
N LYS A 439 6.33 25.98 14.31
CA LYS A 439 5.54 27.14 13.89
C LYS A 439 6.42 28.28 13.38
N GLU A 440 7.48 28.64 14.10
CA GLU A 440 8.42 29.67 13.70
C GLU A 440 9.06 29.37 12.33
N HIS A 441 9.40 28.11 12.09
CA HIS A 441 9.98 27.69 10.81
C HIS A 441 8.94 27.58 9.70
N PHE A 442 7.70 27.20 10.01
CA PHE A 442 6.62 27.20 9.03
C PHE A 442 6.27 28.62 8.57
N GLU A 443 6.15 29.59 9.50
CA GLU A 443 5.97 31.00 9.16
C GLU A 443 7.08 31.49 8.21
N ARG A 444 8.35 31.14 8.50
CA ARG A 444 9.45 31.41 7.58
C ARG A 444 9.29 30.74 6.23
N ALA A 445 8.87 29.45 6.19
CA ALA A 445 8.66 28.70 4.95
C ALA A 445 7.63 29.37 4.03
N LEU A 446 6.62 30.05 4.60
CA LEU A 446 5.62 30.79 3.83
C LEU A 446 6.20 32.06 3.16
N THR A 447 7.31 32.60 3.65
CA THR A 447 7.97 33.80 3.11
C THR A 447 9.01 33.48 2.04
N LEU A 448 9.46 32.23 1.95
CA LEU A 448 10.40 31.75 0.92
C LEU A 448 9.68 31.61 -0.42
#